data_33035ee8efcc118a190e1f101ff1183c
#
_entry.id   33035ee8efcc118a190e1f101ff1183c
#
_cell.length_a   1.000
_cell.length_b   1.000
_cell.length_c   1.000
_cell.angle_alpha   90.00
_cell.angle_beta   90.00
_cell.angle_gamma   90.00
#
_symmetry.space_group_name_H-M   'P 1'
#
loop_
_entity.id
_entity.type
_entity.pdbx_description
1 polymer ?
#
loop_
_entity_poly.entity_id
_entity_poly.type
_entity_poly.pdbx_seq_one_letter_code
_entity_poly.pdbx_strand_id
1 'polypeptide(L)'
;MHFMILRRADASTEQASFPPPGLTAALPDGKWLHSSERSARMKYNGSDWEIEQGPFPHAHEMVAGFTVIEADDQAEAIEWAKHWPTADNEGEFTLEVRETGCSSGCLGFEANVPPQLTPYMVLLKANEKHERDERVDPEHIALMMRRNEEGVRAGVILAGEGLKPAQQGARVKFSSGRHTVIDGPFTEIKELIAGYWVIQTATREEAYEWVRNYPFPNGPDIQIELREVVRQ
;
A
#
# COMPACT_ATOMS: atom_id res chain seq x y z
N MET A 1 -13.82 7.90 -10.57
CA MET A 1 -12.50 8.09 -9.93
C MET A 1 -12.05 6.76 -9.36
N HIS A 2 -10.76 6.56 -9.09
CA HIS A 2 -10.30 5.32 -8.45
C HIS A 2 -9.95 5.60 -6.99
N PHE A 3 -10.36 4.67 -6.13
CA PHE A 3 -10.09 4.71 -4.70
C PHE A 3 -9.43 3.41 -4.25
N MET A 4 -8.35 3.55 -3.51
CA MET A 4 -7.71 2.43 -2.83
C MET A 4 -8.31 2.27 -1.44
N ILE A 5 -8.82 1.10 -1.15
CA ILE A 5 -9.34 0.71 0.17
C ILE A 5 -8.26 -0.13 0.84
N LEU A 6 -7.61 0.45 1.84
CA LEU A 6 -6.52 -0.17 2.58
C LEU A 6 -7.08 -0.83 3.84
N ARG A 7 -6.91 -2.15 3.97
CA ARG A 7 -7.20 -2.87 5.21
C ARG A 7 -6.03 -2.69 6.18
N ARG A 8 -6.25 -1.93 7.24
CA ARG A 8 -5.24 -1.65 8.26
C ARG A 8 -5.17 -2.78 9.29
N ALA A 9 -3.98 -3.00 9.82
CA ALA A 9 -3.70 -3.90 10.93
C ALA A 9 -2.66 -3.24 11.85
N ASP A 10 -2.58 -3.71 13.08
CA ASP A 10 -1.49 -3.41 13.99
C ASP A 10 -0.77 -4.69 14.44
N ALA A 11 0.32 -4.55 15.17
CA ALA A 11 1.12 -5.69 15.61
C ALA A 11 0.32 -6.69 16.48
N SER A 12 -0.75 -6.25 17.16
CA SER A 12 -1.59 -7.11 18.00
C SER A 12 -2.67 -7.84 17.19
N THR A 13 -3.07 -7.29 16.05
CA THR A 13 -4.12 -7.84 15.19
C THR A 13 -3.56 -8.52 13.93
N GLU A 14 -2.26 -8.44 13.71
CA GLU A 14 -1.61 -9.09 12.58
C GLU A 14 -1.62 -10.62 12.76
N GLN A 15 -2.27 -11.31 11.83
CA GLN A 15 -2.40 -12.76 11.87
C GLN A 15 -1.57 -13.41 10.78
N ALA A 16 -0.84 -14.47 11.13
CA ALA A 16 -0.04 -15.24 10.18
C ALA A 16 -0.90 -15.93 9.09
N SER A 17 -2.17 -16.19 9.39
CA SER A 17 -3.15 -16.86 8.50
C SER A 17 -4.08 -15.89 7.77
N PHE A 18 -3.79 -14.60 7.78
CA PHE A 18 -4.57 -13.62 7.01
C PHE A 18 -4.24 -13.71 5.50
N PRO A 19 -5.20 -13.60 4.58
CA PRO A 19 -6.64 -13.39 4.82
C PRO A 19 -7.38 -14.68 5.16
N PRO A 20 -8.52 -14.60 5.89
CA PRO A 20 -9.37 -15.76 6.05
C PRO A 20 -9.98 -16.17 4.68
N PRO A 21 -10.19 -17.48 4.43
CA PRO A 21 -10.66 -17.98 3.12
C PRO A 21 -11.96 -17.33 2.62
N GLY A 22 -12.88 -17.02 3.52
CA GLY A 22 -14.13 -16.35 3.18
C GLY A 22 -13.94 -14.93 2.64
N LEU A 23 -12.92 -14.23 3.09
CA LEU A 23 -12.60 -12.87 2.62
C LEU A 23 -12.06 -12.88 1.19
N THR A 24 -11.17 -13.82 0.87
CA THR A 24 -10.66 -13.99 -0.49
C THR A 24 -11.77 -14.32 -1.48
N ALA A 25 -12.74 -15.16 -1.06
CA ALA A 25 -13.88 -15.50 -1.89
C ALA A 25 -14.85 -14.32 -2.09
N ALA A 26 -15.03 -13.48 -1.06
CA ALA A 26 -15.90 -12.30 -1.11
C ALA A 26 -15.29 -11.12 -1.86
N LEU A 27 -13.97 -11.02 -1.91
CA LEU A 27 -13.20 -9.97 -2.59
C LEU A 27 -12.15 -10.60 -3.52
N PRO A 28 -12.55 -11.11 -4.67
CA PRO A 28 -11.62 -11.77 -5.61
C PRO A 28 -10.55 -10.83 -6.15
N ASP A 29 -10.84 -9.53 -6.24
CA ASP A 29 -9.90 -8.50 -6.67
C ASP A 29 -9.03 -7.95 -5.51
N GLY A 30 -9.32 -8.35 -4.28
CA GLY A 30 -8.55 -7.98 -3.10
C GLY A 30 -7.13 -8.55 -3.17
N LYS A 31 -6.15 -7.78 -2.75
CA LYS A 31 -4.75 -8.18 -2.65
C LYS A 31 -4.34 -8.17 -1.19
N TRP A 32 -3.73 -9.26 -0.75
CA TRP A 32 -3.45 -9.52 0.65
C TRP A 32 -1.95 -9.57 0.88
N LEU A 33 -1.52 -9.13 2.05
CA LEU A 33 -0.11 -9.09 2.43
C LEU A 33 0.14 -10.12 3.54
N HIS A 34 1.27 -10.82 3.43
CA HIS A 34 1.73 -11.66 4.53
C HIS A 34 2.04 -10.82 5.77
N SER A 35 2.09 -11.45 6.94
CA SER A 35 2.47 -10.79 8.19
C SER A 35 3.83 -10.11 8.08
N SER A 36 4.09 -9.15 8.96
CA SER A 36 5.33 -8.37 8.96
C SER A 36 6.59 -9.21 9.17
N GLU A 37 6.48 -10.45 9.61
CA GLU A 37 7.59 -11.42 9.65
C GLU A 37 8.26 -11.61 8.29
N ARG A 38 7.51 -11.46 7.19
CA ARG A 38 8.02 -11.54 5.82
C ARG A 38 8.28 -10.17 5.19
N SER A 39 8.50 -9.15 6.01
CA SER A 39 8.60 -7.77 5.58
C SER A 39 9.94 -7.15 5.93
N ALA A 40 10.24 -6.02 5.31
CA ALA A 40 11.35 -5.17 5.70
C ALA A 40 10.95 -3.69 5.62
N ARG A 41 11.52 -2.88 6.50
CA ARG A 41 11.51 -1.42 6.40
C ARG A 41 12.86 -0.96 5.93
N MET A 42 12.88 -0.12 4.93
CA MET A 42 14.08 0.45 4.33
C MET A 42 14.03 1.95 4.48
N LYS A 43 15.04 2.52 5.10
CA LYS A 43 15.15 3.96 5.32
C LYS A 43 16.43 4.48 4.69
N TYR A 44 16.31 5.48 3.84
CA TYR A 44 17.45 6.20 3.29
C TYR A 44 17.80 7.38 4.19
N ASN A 45 19.07 7.46 4.63
CA ASN A 45 19.54 8.51 5.52
C ASN A 45 20.28 9.67 4.80
N GLY A 46 20.20 9.71 3.47
CA GLY A 46 20.88 10.69 2.62
C GLY A 46 22.20 10.17 2.04
N SER A 47 22.74 9.06 2.53
CA SER A 47 23.96 8.42 2.03
C SER A 47 23.83 6.92 1.82
N ASP A 48 23.11 6.23 2.68
CA ASP A 48 22.98 4.78 2.68
C ASP A 48 21.57 4.34 3.12
N TRP A 49 21.26 3.07 2.89
CA TRP A 49 20.00 2.45 3.26
C TRP A 49 20.14 1.60 4.52
N GLU A 50 19.37 1.93 5.53
CA GLU A 50 19.17 1.08 6.71
C GLU A 50 18.02 0.12 6.45
N ILE A 51 18.20 -1.16 6.79
CA ILE A 51 17.17 -2.20 6.61
C ILE A 51 16.84 -2.82 7.96
N GLU A 52 15.58 -2.68 8.37
CA GLU A 52 15.00 -3.35 9.53
C GLU A 52 14.14 -4.51 9.03
N GLN A 53 14.45 -5.72 9.48
CA GLN A 53 13.63 -6.92 9.19
C GLN A 53 12.45 -6.98 10.15
N GLY A 54 11.29 -7.40 9.65
CA GLY A 54 10.16 -7.71 10.53
C GLY A 54 10.41 -8.93 11.43
N PRO A 55 9.52 -9.22 12.38
CA PRO A 55 8.25 -8.53 12.61
C PRO A 55 8.41 -7.13 13.22
N PHE A 56 7.38 -6.29 13.06
CA PHE A 56 7.37 -4.92 13.61
C PHE A 56 6.48 -4.83 14.86
N PRO A 57 6.99 -5.19 16.05
CA PRO A 57 6.15 -5.40 17.25
C PRO A 57 5.50 -4.12 17.80
N HIS A 58 5.94 -2.96 17.37
CA HIS A 58 5.42 -1.66 17.81
C HIS A 58 4.70 -0.89 16.70
N ALA A 59 4.42 -1.53 15.57
CA ALA A 59 3.69 -0.88 14.49
C ALA A 59 2.19 -0.84 14.82
N HIS A 60 1.58 0.34 14.69
CA HIS A 60 0.16 0.56 14.99
C HIS A 60 -0.72 0.61 13.74
N GLU A 61 -0.14 0.86 12.58
CA GLU A 61 -0.89 1.06 11.34
C GLU A 61 -0.21 0.42 10.13
N MET A 62 -0.13 -0.91 10.12
CA MET A 62 0.34 -1.68 8.97
C MET A 62 -0.79 -1.88 7.95
N VAL A 63 -0.44 -2.25 6.72
CA VAL A 63 -1.39 -2.67 5.69
C VAL A 63 -1.45 -4.20 5.66
N ALA A 64 -2.63 -4.77 5.87
CA ALA A 64 -2.85 -6.21 5.75
C ALA A 64 -3.31 -6.61 4.33
N GLY A 65 -3.86 -5.66 3.59
CA GLY A 65 -4.31 -5.86 2.23
C GLY A 65 -4.98 -4.61 1.67
N PHE A 66 -5.39 -4.69 0.41
CA PHE A 66 -6.08 -3.60 -0.26
C PHE A 66 -6.94 -4.11 -1.42
N THR A 67 -7.86 -3.28 -1.84
CA THR A 67 -8.54 -3.37 -3.13
C THR A 67 -8.63 -1.99 -3.75
N VAL A 68 -8.73 -1.92 -5.07
CA VAL A 68 -8.98 -0.66 -5.80
C VAL A 68 -10.39 -0.75 -6.39
N ILE A 69 -11.17 0.28 -6.16
CA ILE A 69 -12.54 0.38 -6.67
C ILE A 69 -12.69 1.63 -7.55
N GLU A 70 -13.65 1.60 -8.45
CA GLU A 70 -14.13 2.77 -9.16
C GLU A 70 -15.37 3.30 -8.45
N ALA A 71 -15.40 4.62 -8.19
CA ALA A 71 -16.52 5.33 -7.58
C ALA A 71 -16.61 6.75 -8.15
N ASP A 72 -17.80 7.33 -8.16
CA ASP A 72 -18.00 8.68 -8.66
C ASP A 72 -17.35 9.74 -7.78
N ASP A 73 -17.36 9.51 -6.47
CA ASP A 73 -16.72 10.37 -5.46
C ASP A 73 -16.30 9.58 -4.19
N GLN A 74 -15.72 10.30 -3.24
CA GLN A 74 -15.29 9.74 -1.96
C GLN A 74 -16.47 9.24 -1.11
N ALA A 75 -17.63 9.86 -1.19
CA ALA A 75 -18.79 9.45 -0.40
C ALA A 75 -19.27 8.08 -0.84
N GLU A 76 -19.31 7.82 -2.14
CA GLU A 76 -19.63 6.51 -2.70
C GLU A 76 -18.57 5.46 -2.32
N ALA A 77 -17.28 5.82 -2.39
CA ALA A 77 -16.22 4.92 -1.95
C ALA A 77 -16.30 4.56 -0.44
N ILE A 78 -16.70 5.52 0.41
CA ILE A 78 -16.97 5.27 1.84
C ILE A 78 -18.18 4.34 2.00
N GLU A 79 -19.27 4.59 1.26
CA GLU A 79 -20.45 3.71 1.30
C GLU A 79 -20.10 2.28 0.88
N TRP A 80 -19.30 2.13 -0.17
CA TRP A 80 -18.77 0.82 -0.56
C TRP A 80 -17.97 0.17 0.60
N ALA A 81 -17.07 0.91 1.24
CA ALA A 81 -16.25 0.41 2.33
C ALA A 81 -17.06 -0.02 3.56
N LYS A 82 -18.19 0.63 3.85
CA LYS A 82 -19.12 0.23 4.94
C LYS A 82 -19.73 -1.16 4.72
N HIS A 83 -19.76 -1.63 3.47
CA HIS A 83 -20.27 -2.95 3.11
C HIS A 83 -19.14 -4.00 2.99
N TRP A 84 -17.99 -3.74 3.61
CA TRP A 84 -16.87 -4.68 3.64
C TRP A 84 -17.32 -6.06 4.12
N PRO A 85 -16.80 -7.16 3.50
CA PRO A 85 -17.26 -8.50 3.82
C PRO A 85 -17.11 -8.85 5.31
N THR A 86 -18.17 -9.37 5.91
CA THR A 86 -18.19 -9.85 7.30
C THR A 86 -17.26 -11.04 7.54
N ALA A 87 -16.79 -11.68 6.47
CA ALA A 87 -15.77 -12.73 6.53
C ALA A 87 -14.40 -12.23 6.96
N ASP A 88 -14.16 -10.91 6.98
CA ASP A 88 -12.96 -10.29 7.55
C ASP A 88 -13.06 -10.16 9.06
N ASN A 89 -13.26 -11.28 9.72
CA ASN A 89 -13.22 -11.39 11.17
C ASN A 89 -14.26 -10.55 11.96
N GLU A 90 -14.74 -11.09 13.07
CA GLU A 90 -15.68 -10.41 13.98
C GLU A 90 -15.02 -9.32 14.85
N GLY A 91 -13.75 -9.01 14.60
CA GLY A 91 -12.94 -8.12 15.42
C GLY A 91 -13.08 -6.62 15.10
N GLU A 92 -12.20 -5.88 15.74
CA GLU A 92 -11.98 -4.47 15.42
C GLU A 92 -10.97 -4.33 14.30
N PHE A 93 -11.31 -3.58 13.26
CA PHE A 93 -10.39 -3.23 12.18
C PHE A 93 -10.74 -1.90 11.55
N THR A 94 -9.82 -1.38 10.77
CA THR A 94 -9.99 -0.09 10.08
C THR A 94 -9.72 -0.27 8.59
N LEU A 95 -10.62 0.28 7.79
CA LEU A 95 -10.38 0.52 6.37
C LEU A 95 -9.99 1.99 6.17
N GLU A 96 -8.98 2.24 5.36
CA GLU A 96 -8.63 3.59 4.95
C GLU A 96 -8.99 3.76 3.48
N VAL A 97 -9.78 4.77 3.16
CA VAL A 97 -10.26 5.12 1.82
C VAL A 97 -9.40 6.26 1.31
N ARG A 98 -8.66 6.04 0.23
CA ARG A 98 -7.77 7.02 -0.37
C ARG A 98 -7.99 7.13 -1.86
N GLU A 99 -8.20 8.34 -2.34
CA GLU A 99 -8.21 8.60 -3.78
C GLU A 99 -6.82 8.36 -4.37
N THR A 100 -6.75 7.73 -5.54
CA THR A 100 -5.50 7.56 -6.28
C THR A 100 -5.10 8.85 -6.97
N GLY A 101 -3.79 9.12 -7.03
CA GLY A 101 -3.26 10.39 -7.52
C GLY A 101 -2.93 10.41 -9.00
N CYS A 102 -3.01 9.27 -9.68
CA CYS A 102 -2.55 9.15 -11.05
C CYS A 102 -3.69 9.34 -12.06
N SER A 103 -3.60 10.38 -12.88
CA SER A 103 -4.57 10.67 -13.95
C SER A 103 -4.34 9.83 -15.23
N SER A 104 -3.20 9.15 -15.33
CA SER A 104 -2.79 8.40 -16.53
C SER A 104 -3.16 6.92 -16.51
N GLY A 105 -3.93 6.50 -15.50
CA GLY A 105 -4.34 5.10 -15.31
C GLY A 105 -3.27 4.28 -14.61
N CYS A 106 -3.75 3.44 -13.73
CA CYS A 106 -2.93 2.53 -12.97
C CYS A 106 -2.59 1.32 -13.83
N LEU A 107 -1.38 0.83 -13.63
CA LEU A 107 -1.06 -0.50 -14.09
C LEU A 107 -1.93 -1.48 -13.29
N GLY A 108 -2.81 -2.21 -13.96
CA GLY A 108 -3.61 -3.24 -13.32
C GLY A 108 -2.70 -4.33 -12.75
N PHE A 109 -2.94 -4.72 -11.50
CA PHE A 109 -2.25 -5.86 -10.92
C PHE A 109 -2.92 -7.15 -11.38
N GLU A 110 -2.34 -7.79 -12.38
CA GLU A 110 -2.70 -9.16 -12.72
C GLU A 110 -1.99 -10.14 -11.79
N ALA A 111 -2.76 -10.97 -11.11
CA ALA A 111 -2.27 -11.88 -10.07
C ALA A 111 -1.41 -13.05 -10.59
N ASN A 112 -1.12 -13.10 -11.88
CA ASN A 112 -0.45 -14.24 -12.51
C ASN A 112 1.08 -14.15 -12.39
N VAL A 113 1.57 -14.19 -11.15
CA VAL A 113 3.01 -14.18 -10.87
C VAL A 113 3.61 -15.55 -11.14
N PRO A 114 4.63 -15.67 -12.01
CA PRO A 114 5.32 -16.93 -12.27
C PRO A 114 5.79 -17.61 -10.97
N PRO A 115 5.76 -18.96 -10.86
CA PRO A 115 6.09 -19.67 -9.62
C PRO A 115 7.47 -19.35 -9.05
N GLN A 116 8.44 -19.04 -9.92
CA GLN A 116 9.82 -18.72 -9.55
C GLN A 116 10.03 -17.29 -9.06
N LEU A 117 9.02 -16.40 -9.18
CA LEU A 117 9.10 -15.02 -8.75
C LEU A 117 8.22 -14.81 -7.50
N THR A 118 8.61 -13.91 -6.64
CA THR A 118 7.83 -13.51 -5.45
C THR A 118 7.31 -12.10 -5.65
N PRO A 119 5.99 -11.86 -5.48
CA PRO A 119 5.43 -10.52 -5.56
C PRO A 119 5.65 -9.78 -4.25
N TYR A 120 6.08 -8.53 -4.35
CA TYR A 120 6.26 -7.61 -3.23
C TYR A 120 5.49 -6.32 -3.47
N MET A 121 4.81 -5.84 -2.44
CA MET A 121 4.29 -4.49 -2.40
C MET A 121 5.33 -3.58 -1.76
N VAL A 122 5.73 -2.55 -2.49
CA VAL A 122 6.64 -1.49 -2.07
C VAL A 122 5.78 -0.30 -1.66
N LEU A 123 5.65 -0.06 -0.36
CA LEU A 123 4.85 1.01 0.22
C LEU A 123 5.74 2.21 0.51
N LEU A 124 5.55 3.30 -0.21
CA LEU A 124 6.23 4.56 0.06
C LEU A 124 5.52 5.26 1.22
N LYS A 125 6.24 5.49 2.32
CA LYS A 125 5.69 6.25 3.45
C LYS A 125 5.55 7.73 3.09
N ALA A 126 4.47 8.34 3.57
CA ALA A 126 4.24 9.77 3.41
C ALA A 126 5.21 10.59 4.29
N ASN A 127 5.47 11.80 3.88
CA ASN A 127 6.16 12.80 4.67
C ASN A 127 5.34 14.12 4.69
N GLU A 128 5.83 15.11 5.40
CA GLU A 128 5.12 16.40 5.51
C GLU A 128 4.88 17.08 4.15
N LYS A 129 5.81 16.94 3.19
CA LYS A 129 5.66 17.54 1.86
C LYS A 129 4.50 16.90 1.10
N HIS A 130 4.41 15.55 1.17
CA HIS A 130 3.30 14.83 0.57
C HIS A 130 1.96 15.23 1.21
N GLU A 131 1.90 15.28 2.54
CA GLU A 131 0.65 15.64 3.24
C GLU A 131 0.23 17.11 3.02
N ARG A 132 1.17 18.01 2.66
CA ARG A 132 0.85 19.37 2.21
C ARG A 132 0.51 19.49 0.73
N ASP A 133 0.44 18.36 0.02
CA ASP A 133 0.22 18.33 -1.44
C ASP A 133 1.24 19.17 -2.23
N GLU A 134 2.48 19.20 -1.73
CA GLU A 134 3.56 19.92 -2.41
C GLU A 134 3.89 19.24 -3.74
N ARG A 135 4.01 20.04 -4.78
CA ARG A 135 4.31 19.53 -6.13
C ARG A 135 5.69 18.89 -6.16
N VAL A 136 5.74 17.67 -6.69
CA VAL A 136 7.01 17.03 -7.05
C VAL A 136 7.57 17.69 -8.30
N ASP A 137 8.88 17.81 -8.36
CA ASP A 137 9.59 18.35 -9.54
C ASP A 137 9.17 17.58 -10.81
N PRO A 138 8.74 18.30 -11.88
CA PRO A 138 8.34 17.67 -13.14
C PRO A 138 9.42 16.80 -13.79
N GLU A 139 10.70 17.15 -13.67
CA GLU A 139 11.81 16.34 -14.19
C GLU A 139 11.92 15.02 -13.42
N HIS A 140 11.69 15.07 -12.12
CA HIS A 140 11.67 13.89 -11.26
C HIS A 140 10.48 12.98 -11.60
N ILE A 141 9.30 13.54 -11.80
CA ILE A 141 8.12 12.79 -12.27
C ILE A 141 8.41 12.11 -13.61
N ALA A 142 9.01 12.83 -14.57
CA ALA A 142 9.37 12.25 -15.86
C ALA A 142 10.38 11.09 -15.73
N LEU A 143 11.32 11.19 -14.79
CA LEU A 143 12.25 10.10 -14.47
C LEU A 143 11.51 8.88 -13.91
N MET A 144 10.61 9.08 -12.96
CA MET A 144 9.79 8.00 -12.39
C MET A 144 8.95 7.31 -13.46
N MET A 145 8.25 8.08 -14.31
CA MET A 145 7.43 7.54 -15.39
C MET A 145 8.25 6.65 -16.34
N ARG A 146 9.43 7.12 -16.75
CA ARG A 146 10.34 6.33 -17.59
C ARG A 146 10.78 5.03 -16.89
N ARG A 147 11.11 5.08 -15.60
CA ARG A 147 11.46 3.91 -14.82
C ARG A 147 10.29 2.94 -14.65
N ASN A 148 9.09 3.46 -14.51
CA ASN A 148 7.89 2.63 -14.49
C ASN A 148 7.69 1.90 -15.84
N GLU A 149 7.80 2.60 -16.95
CA GLU A 149 7.69 2.01 -18.29
C GLU A 149 8.76 0.92 -18.54
N GLU A 150 10.02 1.19 -18.15
CA GLU A 150 11.10 0.21 -18.21
C GLU A 150 10.79 -1.02 -17.36
N GLY A 151 10.35 -0.83 -16.12
CA GLY A 151 10.02 -1.90 -15.19
C GLY A 151 8.84 -2.76 -15.64
N VAL A 152 7.80 -2.15 -16.20
CA VAL A 152 6.66 -2.86 -16.81
C VAL A 152 7.10 -3.67 -18.02
N ARG A 153 7.87 -3.06 -18.91
CA ARG A 153 8.39 -3.75 -20.12
C ARG A 153 9.30 -4.92 -19.76
N ALA A 154 10.06 -4.80 -18.68
CA ALA A 154 10.90 -5.88 -18.15
C ALA A 154 10.11 -6.94 -17.37
N GLY A 155 8.80 -6.73 -17.14
CA GLY A 155 7.97 -7.62 -16.33
C GLY A 155 8.30 -7.60 -14.83
N VAL A 156 8.98 -6.57 -14.34
CA VAL A 156 9.32 -6.42 -12.91
C VAL A 156 8.22 -5.67 -12.18
N ILE A 157 7.68 -4.59 -12.75
CA ILE A 157 6.57 -3.82 -12.17
C ILE A 157 5.25 -4.39 -12.68
N LEU A 158 4.37 -4.74 -11.76
CA LEU A 158 3.03 -5.27 -12.02
C LEU A 158 1.95 -4.20 -11.84
N ALA A 159 2.14 -3.31 -10.88
CA ALA A 159 1.24 -2.19 -10.61
C ALA A 159 1.99 -1.05 -9.92
N GLY A 160 1.41 0.15 -9.93
CA GLY A 160 1.93 1.28 -9.16
C GLY A 160 0.97 2.46 -9.19
N GLU A 161 0.82 3.12 -8.03
CA GLU A 161 -0.11 4.24 -7.85
C GLU A 161 0.38 5.22 -6.79
N GLY A 162 0.21 6.51 -7.07
CA GLY A 162 0.27 7.56 -6.05
C GLY A 162 -1.05 7.66 -5.30
N LEU A 163 -1.03 8.04 -4.05
CA LEU A 163 -2.22 8.31 -3.25
C LEU A 163 -2.29 9.81 -2.93
N LYS A 164 -3.49 10.37 -2.94
CA LYS A 164 -3.73 11.73 -2.47
C LYS A 164 -3.39 11.85 -0.98
N PRO A 165 -3.06 13.05 -0.46
CA PRO A 165 -2.80 13.25 0.97
C PRO A 165 -3.89 12.68 1.87
N ALA A 166 -3.53 12.21 3.05
CA ALA A 166 -4.47 11.59 3.99
C ALA A 166 -5.55 12.55 4.50
N GLN A 167 -5.28 13.87 4.48
CA GLN A 167 -6.29 14.89 4.77
C GLN A 167 -7.49 14.88 3.82
N GLN A 168 -7.31 14.32 2.63
CA GLN A 168 -8.36 14.12 1.62
C GLN A 168 -8.95 12.71 1.67
N GLY A 169 -8.57 11.88 2.64
CA GLY A 169 -9.04 10.52 2.81
C GLY A 169 -10.04 10.38 3.95
N ALA A 170 -10.55 9.16 4.12
CA ALA A 170 -11.42 8.79 5.23
C ALA A 170 -11.02 7.43 5.80
N ARG A 171 -11.42 7.16 7.04
CA ARG A 171 -11.32 5.84 7.67
C ARG A 171 -12.70 5.35 8.06
N VAL A 172 -12.95 4.08 7.80
CA VAL A 172 -14.13 3.36 8.28
C VAL A 172 -13.64 2.37 9.34
N LYS A 173 -13.90 2.68 10.61
CA LYS A 173 -13.56 1.82 11.73
C LYS A 173 -14.72 0.89 12.03
N PHE A 174 -14.46 -0.41 12.05
CA PHE A 174 -15.41 -1.44 12.45
C PHE A 174 -15.14 -1.86 13.89
N SER A 175 -16.21 -1.96 14.68
CA SER A 175 -16.15 -2.40 16.07
C SER A 175 -17.50 -2.96 16.48
N SER A 176 -17.52 -4.19 16.98
CA SER A 176 -18.72 -4.85 17.52
C SER A 176 -19.94 -4.81 16.56
N GLY A 177 -19.72 -5.06 15.28
CA GLY A 177 -20.76 -5.07 14.24
C GLY A 177 -21.28 -3.70 13.83
N ARG A 178 -20.64 -2.63 14.28
CA ARG A 178 -20.93 -1.24 13.88
C ARG A 178 -19.74 -0.65 13.14
N HIS A 179 -19.98 0.40 12.37
CA HIS A 179 -18.92 1.18 11.76
C HIS A 179 -19.02 2.66 12.12
N THR A 180 -17.89 3.34 12.16
CA THR A 180 -17.77 4.79 12.35
C THR A 180 -16.86 5.35 11.26
N VAL A 181 -17.28 6.44 10.63
CA VAL A 181 -16.47 7.15 9.64
C VAL A 181 -15.71 8.27 10.33
N ILE A 182 -14.43 8.40 10.01
CA ILE A 182 -13.51 9.42 10.51
C ILE A 182 -12.86 10.07 9.31
N ASP A 183 -13.08 11.36 9.13
CA ASP A 183 -12.42 12.14 8.07
C ASP A 183 -10.97 12.45 8.47
N GLY A 184 -10.08 12.57 7.46
CA GLY A 184 -8.72 13.03 7.68
C GLY A 184 -8.63 14.48 8.19
N PRO A 185 -7.46 14.97 8.58
CA PRO A 185 -6.18 14.27 8.58
C PRO A 185 -6.02 13.27 9.72
N PHE A 186 -5.22 12.23 9.48
CA PHE A 186 -4.87 11.24 10.50
C PHE A 186 -3.56 11.62 11.18
N THR A 187 -3.42 11.32 12.48
CA THR A 187 -2.38 11.89 13.34
C THR A 187 -0.98 11.29 13.14
N GLU A 188 -0.90 10.06 12.66
CA GLU A 188 0.37 9.33 12.56
C GLU A 188 0.97 9.39 11.15
N ILE A 189 1.57 10.55 10.78
CA ILE A 189 2.15 10.76 9.42
C ILE A 189 3.12 9.65 9.03
N LYS A 190 3.92 9.13 9.96
CA LYS A 190 4.92 8.08 9.71
C LYS A 190 4.32 6.74 9.26
N GLU A 191 3.05 6.50 9.53
CA GLU A 191 2.32 5.30 9.15
C GLU A 191 1.49 5.52 7.87
N LEU A 192 1.37 6.76 7.39
CA LEU A 192 0.66 7.10 6.16
C LEU A 192 1.45 6.65 4.93
N ILE A 193 0.72 6.42 3.85
CA ILE A 193 1.28 5.94 2.58
C ILE A 193 1.04 7.01 1.52
N ALA A 194 2.11 7.38 0.81
CA ALA A 194 2.09 8.32 -0.30
C ALA A 194 1.82 7.64 -1.65
N GLY A 195 2.10 6.36 -1.73
CA GLY A 195 1.92 5.56 -2.94
C GLY A 195 2.50 4.17 -2.79
N TYR A 196 2.35 3.36 -3.83
CA TYR A 196 2.87 2.01 -3.83
C TYR A 196 3.29 1.55 -5.23
N TRP A 197 4.12 0.52 -5.25
CA TRP A 197 4.37 -0.33 -6.41
C TRP A 197 4.16 -1.79 -6.02
N VAL A 198 3.71 -2.59 -6.95
CA VAL A 198 3.80 -4.05 -6.85
C VAL A 198 4.85 -4.51 -7.83
N ILE A 199 5.88 -5.15 -7.31
CA ILE A 199 6.98 -5.68 -8.11
C ILE A 199 7.07 -7.20 -7.94
N GLN A 200 7.73 -7.88 -8.87
CA GLN A 200 8.06 -9.29 -8.73
C GLN A 200 9.54 -9.51 -8.97
N THR A 201 10.17 -10.30 -8.11
CA THR A 201 11.60 -10.62 -8.16
C THR A 201 11.84 -12.08 -7.80
N ALA A 202 12.99 -12.63 -8.17
CA ALA A 202 13.33 -14.02 -7.81
C ALA A 202 13.74 -14.14 -6.35
N THR A 203 14.36 -13.10 -5.79
CA THR A 203 14.83 -13.05 -4.40
C THR A 203 14.43 -11.77 -3.72
N ARG A 204 14.46 -11.76 -2.38
CA ARG A 204 14.23 -10.57 -1.58
C ARG A 204 15.34 -9.54 -1.76
N GLU A 205 16.56 -9.97 -1.95
CA GLU A 205 17.71 -9.12 -2.22
C GLU A 205 17.54 -8.33 -3.52
N GLU A 206 17.02 -8.96 -4.57
CA GLU A 206 16.67 -8.25 -5.81
C GLU A 206 15.58 -7.19 -5.59
N ALA A 207 14.61 -7.45 -4.70
CA ALA A 207 13.61 -6.45 -4.34
C ALA A 207 14.25 -5.27 -3.58
N TYR A 208 15.22 -5.52 -2.68
CA TYR A 208 15.98 -4.45 -2.02
C TYR A 208 16.81 -3.64 -3.02
N GLU A 209 17.46 -4.30 -3.98
CA GLU A 209 18.21 -3.60 -5.03
C GLU A 209 17.28 -2.76 -5.92
N TRP A 210 16.09 -3.24 -6.23
CA TRP A 210 15.10 -2.46 -6.94
C TRP A 210 14.74 -1.19 -6.15
N VAL A 211 14.45 -1.31 -4.85
CA VAL A 211 14.16 -0.15 -3.98
C VAL A 211 15.32 0.84 -3.95
N ARG A 212 16.56 0.37 -3.78
CA ARG A 212 17.76 1.23 -3.74
C ARG A 212 17.96 2.05 -5.01
N ASN A 213 17.59 1.49 -6.16
CA ASN A 213 17.82 2.07 -7.47
C ASN A 213 16.61 2.83 -8.04
N TYR A 214 15.47 2.82 -7.35
CA TYR A 214 14.27 3.49 -7.82
C TYR A 214 14.27 4.98 -7.41
N PRO A 215 13.91 5.91 -8.31
CA PRO A 215 13.90 7.35 -8.03
C PRO A 215 12.61 7.76 -7.31
N PHE A 216 12.51 7.49 -6.02
CA PHE A 216 11.35 7.92 -5.23
C PHE A 216 11.26 9.45 -5.08
N PRO A 217 10.04 10.04 -5.01
CA PRO A 217 9.85 11.50 -5.06
C PRO A 217 10.18 12.24 -3.77
N ASN A 218 10.46 11.56 -2.68
CA ASN A 218 10.43 12.15 -1.34
C ASN A 218 11.77 12.74 -0.85
N GLY A 219 12.80 12.79 -1.69
CA GLY A 219 14.10 13.36 -1.30
C GLY A 219 14.90 12.51 -0.29
N PRO A 220 15.72 13.12 0.59
CA PRO A 220 16.70 12.37 1.38
C PRO A 220 16.12 11.50 2.52
N ASP A 221 14.86 11.68 2.90
CA ASP A 221 14.22 10.96 4.01
C ASP A 221 13.19 9.93 3.53
N ILE A 222 13.60 9.13 2.54
CA ILE A 222 12.72 8.10 1.98
C ILE A 222 12.57 6.95 2.97
N GLN A 223 11.32 6.56 3.24
CA GLN A 223 10.99 5.37 4.01
C GLN A 223 10.07 4.46 3.18
N ILE A 224 10.49 3.22 3.07
CA ILE A 224 9.78 2.17 2.32
C ILE A 224 9.45 1.03 3.28
N GLU A 225 8.23 0.49 3.16
CA GLU A 225 7.91 -0.80 3.73
C GLU A 225 7.71 -1.80 2.59
N LEU A 226 8.55 -2.83 2.54
CA LEU A 226 8.48 -3.91 1.57
C LEU A 226 7.69 -5.07 2.18
N ARG A 227 6.57 -5.45 1.56
CA ARG A 227 5.65 -6.49 2.03
C ARG A 227 5.51 -7.58 0.98
N GLU A 228 5.67 -8.83 1.38
CA GLU A 228 5.38 -9.97 0.50
C GLU A 228 3.87 -10.09 0.29
N VAL A 229 3.44 -10.22 -0.98
CA VAL A 229 2.03 -10.37 -1.34
C VAL A 229 1.63 -11.84 -1.30
N VAL A 230 0.48 -12.14 -0.71
CA VAL A 230 -0.10 -13.49 -0.69
C VAL A 230 -0.47 -13.89 -2.11
N ARG A 231 -0.01 -15.05 -2.55
CA ARG A 231 -0.41 -15.61 -3.85
C ARG A 231 -1.86 -16.08 -3.79
N GLN A 232 -2.61 -15.71 -4.79
CA GLN A 232 -3.99 -16.16 -5.00
C GLN A 232 -4.04 -17.27 -6.02
#